data_4ba0ec9a7eb9268d3fa723946c8d08b3
#
_entry.id   4ba0ec9a7eb9268d3fa723946c8d08b3
#
_cell.length_a   1.000
_cell.length_b   1.000
_cell.length_c   1.000
_cell.angle_alpha   90.00
_cell.angle_beta   90.00
_cell.angle_gamma   90.00
#
_symmetry.space_group_name_H-M   'P 1'
#
loop_
_entity.id
_entity.type
_entity.pdbx_description
1 polymer ?
#
loop_
_entity_poly.entity_id
_entity_poly.type
_entity_poly.pdbx_seq_one_letter_code
_entity_poly.pdbx_strand_id
1 'polypeptide(L)'
;PILFDNFHSSLTNYNMVIFAKSGAGKSVTMKTLVSRSSVLMGIESLALDAEGEYTIVAESLGGINVVISPTSKTIINIFDIETETIKDEITGKERTVLNVENKVEDVTQGLLTMAKGSTRSTEVNELTKQIIAESVAEEYAALGITSNPNSLYVQDSAGIVRGDMFSRQKKKMPTIGSWYRRIQAKAQDNKNSDYQFHYSYLLKVMKQYIREYDGQMAYFDGQSTFELLEGAPFINLDISQLEERFARPLAQQILLSWI
;
A
#
# COMPACT_ATOMS: atom_id res chain seq x y z
N PRO A 1 12.60 36.37 -16.63
CA PRO A 1 11.98 35.26 -15.93
C PRO A 1 11.58 34.20 -16.95
N ILE A 2 11.87 32.94 -16.65
CA ILE A 2 11.40 31.81 -17.44
C ILE A 2 10.12 31.33 -16.76
N LEU A 3 9.00 31.30 -17.49
CA LEU A 3 7.77 30.67 -17.05
C LEU A 3 7.82 29.20 -17.47
N PHE A 4 7.64 28.34 -16.52
CA PHE A 4 7.59 26.90 -16.74
C PHE A 4 6.28 26.34 -16.19
N ASP A 5 5.53 25.68 -17.05
CA ASP A 5 4.29 25.00 -16.70
C ASP A 5 4.56 23.49 -16.67
N ASN A 6 4.52 22.89 -15.45
CA ASN A 6 4.76 21.48 -15.23
C ASN A 6 3.69 20.57 -15.86
N PHE A 7 2.53 21.12 -16.16
CA PHE A 7 1.37 20.38 -16.68
C PHE A 7 1.03 20.76 -18.13
N HIS A 8 1.98 21.42 -18.83
CA HIS A 8 1.76 21.82 -20.21
C HIS A 8 1.53 20.62 -21.13
N SER A 9 0.51 20.68 -21.97
CA SER A 9 0.06 19.58 -22.84
C SER A 9 1.10 19.10 -23.87
N SER A 10 2.17 19.86 -24.11
CA SER A 10 3.29 19.43 -24.98
C SER A 10 4.28 18.48 -24.28
N LEU A 11 4.18 18.31 -22.96
CA LEU A 11 5.03 17.37 -22.22
C LEU A 11 4.52 15.95 -22.45
N THR A 12 5.43 15.02 -22.69
CA THR A 12 5.09 13.58 -22.85
C THR A 12 4.72 12.91 -21.54
N ASN A 13 5.20 13.45 -20.43
CA ASN A 13 4.81 13.08 -19.05
C ASN A 13 5.06 14.27 -18.14
N TYR A 14 4.49 14.24 -16.95
CA TYR A 14 4.59 15.31 -15.95
C TYR A 14 5.57 14.99 -14.83
N ASN A 15 6.42 13.97 -15.00
CA ASN A 15 7.41 13.59 -14.00
C ASN A 15 8.49 14.67 -13.91
N MET A 16 8.85 15.05 -12.68
CA MET A 16 9.90 16.03 -12.40
C MET A 16 10.91 15.46 -11.42
N VAL A 17 12.19 15.68 -11.69
CA VAL A 17 13.27 15.33 -10.76
C VAL A 17 14.05 16.60 -10.42
N ILE A 18 14.25 16.86 -9.13
CA ILE A 18 14.98 18.03 -8.64
C ILE A 18 16.28 17.58 -7.98
N PHE A 19 17.39 17.98 -8.58
CA PHE A 19 18.72 17.75 -8.04
C PHE A 19 19.29 19.05 -7.47
N ALA A 20 19.87 18.99 -6.27
CA ALA A 20 20.54 20.12 -5.67
C ALA A 20 21.59 19.62 -4.66
N LYS A 21 22.64 20.41 -4.43
CA LYS A 21 23.57 20.20 -3.32
C LYS A 21 22.81 20.38 -2.00
N SER A 22 23.30 19.74 -0.93
CA SER A 22 22.77 19.97 0.41
C SER A 22 22.77 21.46 0.75
N GLY A 23 21.67 21.97 1.32
CA GLY A 23 21.50 23.38 1.66
C GLY A 23 21.15 24.32 0.49
N ALA A 24 21.04 23.83 -0.76
CA ALA A 24 20.74 24.68 -1.93
C ALA A 24 19.24 25.01 -2.10
N GLY A 25 18.39 24.65 -1.16
CA GLY A 25 16.97 24.99 -1.15
C GLY A 25 16.04 24.01 -1.88
N LYS A 26 16.47 22.76 -2.16
CA LYS A 26 15.63 21.73 -2.81
C LYS A 26 14.28 21.58 -2.12
N SER A 27 14.28 21.33 -0.81
CA SER A 27 13.05 21.13 -0.02
C SER A 27 12.17 22.39 0.00
N VAL A 28 12.78 23.58 0.07
CA VAL A 28 12.04 24.85 0.02
C VAL A 28 11.34 25.01 -1.33
N THR A 29 12.03 24.69 -2.44
CA THR A 29 11.45 24.73 -3.78
C THR A 29 10.26 23.78 -3.90
N MET A 30 10.41 22.52 -3.46
CA MET A 30 9.32 21.54 -3.50
C MET A 30 8.14 21.96 -2.65
N LYS A 31 8.36 22.36 -1.39
CA LYS A 31 7.31 22.85 -0.50
C LYS A 31 6.56 24.05 -1.10
N THR A 32 7.30 24.98 -1.74
CA THR A 32 6.70 26.12 -2.41
C THR A 32 5.86 25.71 -3.62
N LEU A 33 6.35 24.79 -4.46
CA LEU A 33 5.61 24.27 -5.61
C LEU A 33 4.30 23.62 -5.16
N VAL A 34 4.36 22.67 -4.21
CA VAL A 34 3.20 21.96 -3.71
C VAL A 34 2.19 22.92 -3.08
N SER A 35 2.63 23.82 -2.19
CA SER A 35 1.73 24.78 -1.53
C SER A 35 1.05 25.71 -2.52
N ARG A 36 1.79 26.22 -3.53
CA ARG A 36 1.21 27.10 -4.55
C ARG A 36 0.27 26.35 -5.48
N SER A 37 0.61 25.13 -5.88
CA SER A 37 -0.26 24.31 -6.72
C SER A 37 -1.57 24.00 -6.02
N SER A 38 -1.53 23.68 -4.73
CA SER A 38 -2.73 23.44 -3.94
C SER A 38 -3.58 24.71 -3.81
N VAL A 39 -2.99 25.83 -3.35
CA VAL A 39 -3.74 27.07 -3.08
C VAL A 39 -4.25 27.76 -4.33
N LEU A 40 -3.45 27.82 -5.40
CA LEU A 40 -3.79 28.60 -6.60
C LEU A 40 -4.53 27.78 -7.65
N MET A 41 -4.32 26.47 -7.69
CA MET A 41 -4.83 25.61 -8.76
C MET A 41 -5.76 24.51 -8.22
N GLY A 42 -5.91 24.37 -6.90
CA GLY A 42 -6.71 23.30 -6.30
C GLY A 42 -6.16 21.90 -6.54
N ILE A 43 -4.84 21.78 -6.80
CA ILE A 43 -4.22 20.47 -7.03
C ILE A 43 -4.04 19.76 -5.70
N GLU A 44 -4.66 18.59 -5.58
CA GLU A 44 -4.44 17.67 -4.48
C GLU A 44 -3.05 17.03 -4.63
N SER A 45 -2.34 16.90 -3.52
CA SER A 45 -0.99 16.37 -3.53
C SER A 45 -0.81 15.32 -2.44
N LEU A 46 -0.04 14.27 -2.75
CA LEU A 46 0.39 13.25 -1.80
C LEU A 46 1.90 13.24 -1.74
N ALA A 47 2.45 13.29 -0.53
CA ALA A 47 3.88 13.16 -0.29
C ALA A 47 4.18 11.85 0.45
N LEU A 48 5.24 11.17 0.00
CA LEU A 48 5.89 10.10 0.74
C LEU A 48 7.16 10.68 1.35
N ASP A 49 7.10 11.00 2.64
CA ASP A 49 8.08 11.82 3.34
C ASP A 49 9.04 10.95 4.16
N ALA A 50 10.22 10.73 3.61
CA ALA A 50 11.28 9.95 4.27
C ALA A 50 12.08 10.75 5.30
N GLU A 51 12.01 12.08 5.26
CA GLU A 51 12.82 12.98 6.10
C GLU A 51 11.99 13.71 7.18
N GLY A 52 10.66 13.60 7.16
CA GLY A 52 9.75 14.27 8.11
C GLY A 52 9.64 15.77 7.90
N GLU A 53 9.85 16.25 6.65
CA GLU A 53 9.90 17.68 6.36
C GLU A 53 8.55 18.31 5.97
N TYR A 54 7.52 17.50 5.65
CA TYR A 54 6.27 17.98 5.05
C TYR A 54 5.11 18.11 6.03
N THR A 55 5.28 17.74 7.30
CA THR A 55 4.24 17.87 8.35
C THR A 55 3.68 19.28 8.41
N ILE A 56 4.55 20.31 8.48
CA ILE A 56 4.13 21.72 8.53
C ILE A 56 3.36 22.14 7.28
N VAL A 57 3.74 21.60 6.11
CA VAL A 57 3.04 21.87 4.85
C VAL A 57 1.63 21.29 4.89
N ALA A 58 1.48 20.04 5.34
CA ALA A 58 0.19 19.40 5.51
C ALA A 58 -0.72 20.20 6.43
N GLU A 59 -0.23 20.56 7.61
CA GLU A 59 -0.99 21.36 8.60
C GLU A 59 -1.38 22.73 8.04
N SER A 60 -0.46 23.44 7.37
CA SER A 60 -0.73 24.80 6.85
C SER A 60 -1.74 24.83 5.70
N LEU A 61 -1.87 23.73 4.97
CA LEU A 61 -2.84 23.59 3.87
C LEU A 61 -4.20 23.01 4.36
N GLY A 62 -4.34 22.67 5.64
CA GLY A 62 -5.50 21.94 6.15
C GLY A 62 -5.56 20.50 5.64
N GLY A 63 -4.42 19.94 5.29
CA GLY A 63 -4.26 18.57 4.85
C GLY A 63 -4.10 17.57 6.00
N ILE A 64 -3.67 16.36 5.68
CA ILE A 64 -3.56 15.24 6.62
C ILE A 64 -2.11 14.80 6.74
N ASN A 65 -1.64 14.63 7.98
CA ASN A 65 -0.33 14.06 8.27
C ASN A 65 -0.48 12.67 8.89
N VAL A 66 -0.01 11.64 8.19
CA VAL A 66 -0.10 10.23 8.60
C VAL A 66 1.29 9.77 8.97
N VAL A 67 1.56 9.55 10.24
CA VAL A 67 2.87 9.07 10.72
C VAL A 67 2.85 7.56 10.85
N ILE A 68 3.76 6.90 10.13
CA ILE A 68 3.99 5.46 10.21
C ILE A 68 5.26 5.22 11.02
N SER A 69 5.12 4.67 12.21
CA SER A 69 6.23 4.45 13.12
C SER A 69 5.96 3.28 14.07
N PRO A 70 6.99 2.76 14.77
CA PRO A 70 6.81 1.70 15.76
C PRO A 70 5.85 2.05 16.89
N THR A 71 5.68 3.34 17.18
CA THR A 71 4.85 3.85 18.28
C THR A 71 3.52 4.43 17.83
N SER A 72 3.32 4.62 16.51
CA SER A 72 2.07 5.14 15.97
C SER A 72 0.96 4.08 16.04
N LYS A 73 -0.29 4.58 16.13
CA LYS A 73 -1.47 3.72 16.00
C LYS A 73 -1.93 3.56 14.55
N THR A 74 -1.23 4.20 13.64
CA THR A 74 -1.54 4.12 12.21
C THR A 74 -1.19 2.75 11.67
N ILE A 75 -2.12 2.15 10.97
CA ILE A 75 -1.95 0.89 10.26
C ILE A 75 -2.38 1.12 8.83
N ILE A 76 -1.58 0.62 7.91
CA ILE A 76 -1.93 0.52 6.50
C ILE A 76 -1.86 -0.95 6.12
N ASN A 77 -3.00 -1.49 5.71
CA ASN A 77 -3.10 -2.89 5.37
C ASN A 77 -2.63 -3.13 3.94
N ILE A 78 -1.59 -3.93 3.76
CA ILE A 78 -1.08 -4.24 2.41
C ILE A 78 -2.08 -5.00 1.54
N PHE A 79 -3.10 -5.63 2.15
CA PHE A 79 -4.15 -6.36 1.45
C PHE A 79 -5.34 -5.47 1.04
N ASP A 80 -5.35 -4.20 1.40
CA ASP A 80 -6.42 -3.32 0.94
C ASP A 80 -6.43 -3.23 -0.58
N ILE A 81 -7.62 -3.31 -1.15
CA ILE A 81 -7.84 -3.23 -2.59
C ILE A 81 -8.98 -2.27 -2.86
N GLU A 82 -8.79 -1.42 -3.86
CA GLU A 82 -9.77 -0.44 -4.30
C GLU A 82 -10.23 -0.74 -5.72
N THR A 83 -11.36 -0.15 -6.07
CA THR A 83 -11.86 -0.22 -7.44
C THR A 83 -11.15 0.83 -8.29
N GLU A 84 -10.83 0.47 -9.53
CA GLU A 84 -10.22 1.35 -10.51
C GLU A 84 -11.23 1.67 -11.61
N THR A 85 -11.23 2.91 -12.10
CA THR A 85 -12.01 3.29 -13.27
C THR A 85 -11.09 3.26 -14.49
N ILE A 86 -11.35 2.33 -15.39
CA ILE A 86 -10.62 2.22 -16.66
C ILE A 86 -11.49 2.69 -17.81
N LYS A 87 -10.87 3.40 -18.75
CA LYS A 87 -11.53 3.86 -19.96
C LYS A 87 -11.20 2.89 -21.10
N ASP A 88 -12.23 2.36 -21.71
CA ASP A 88 -12.08 1.51 -22.88
C ASP A 88 -11.58 2.36 -24.06
N GLU A 89 -10.43 2.01 -24.62
CA GLU A 89 -9.77 2.80 -25.68
C GLU A 89 -10.58 2.84 -26.99
N ILE A 90 -11.41 1.83 -27.23
CA ILE A 90 -12.19 1.70 -28.47
C ILE A 90 -13.53 2.43 -28.35
N THR A 91 -14.23 2.21 -27.25
CA THR A 91 -15.60 2.73 -27.07
C THR A 91 -15.64 4.04 -26.30
N GLY A 92 -14.54 4.45 -25.66
CA GLY A 92 -14.44 5.62 -24.78
C GLY A 92 -15.27 5.52 -23.51
N LYS A 93 -15.91 4.35 -23.24
CA LYS A 93 -16.73 4.14 -22.05
C LYS A 93 -15.87 3.84 -20.84
N GLU A 94 -16.21 4.46 -19.73
CA GLU A 94 -15.61 4.18 -18.44
C GLU A 94 -16.29 2.98 -17.80
N ARG A 95 -15.49 2.10 -17.23
CA ARG A 95 -15.97 0.97 -16.41
C ARG A 95 -15.15 0.86 -15.14
N THR A 96 -15.82 0.60 -14.04
CA THR A 96 -15.18 0.28 -12.77
C THR A 96 -14.80 -1.19 -12.75
N VAL A 97 -13.59 -1.50 -12.37
CA VAL A 97 -13.06 -2.88 -12.26
C VAL A 97 -12.37 -3.06 -10.90
N LEU A 98 -12.21 -4.31 -10.50
CA LEU A 98 -11.41 -4.70 -9.36
C LEU A 98 -10.29 -5.61 -9.86
N ASN A 99 -9.04 -5.13 -9.79
CA ASN A 99 -7.90 -5.85 -10.33
C ASN A 99 -7.23 -6.71 -9.25
N VAL A 100 -7.88 -7.84 -8.94
CA VAL A 100 -7.42 -8.75 -7.88
C VAL A 100 -6.07 -9.39 -8.23
N GLU A 101 -5.83 -9.69 -9.51
CA GLU A 101 -4.57 -10.34 -9.95
C GLU A 101 -3.36 -9.44 -9.71
N ASN A 102 -3.44 -8.17 -10.10
CA ASN A 102 -2.37 -7.20 -9.82
C ASN A 102 -2.16 -7.04 -8.32
N LYS A 103 -3.24 -6.95 -7.55
CA LYS A 103 -3.13 -6.82 -6.09
C LYS A 103 -2.50 -8.04 -5.43
N VAL A 104 -2.81 -9.24 -5.90
CA VAL A 104 -2.15 -10.48 -5.44
C VAL A 104 -0.63 -10.42 -5.70
N GLU A 105 -0.22 -9.95 -6.88
CA GLU A 105 1.21 -9.81 -7.20
C GLU A 105 1.87 -8.74 -6.29
N ASP A 106 1.26 -7.58 -6.09
CA ASP A 106 1.78 -6.51 -5.23
C ASP A 106 1.96 -6.98 -3.78
N VAL A 107 0.94 -7.62 -3.20
CA VAL A 107 1.01 -8.19 -1.85
C VAL A 107 2.09 -9.27 -1.78
N THR A 108 2.17 -10.12 -2.82
CA THR A 108 3.20 -11.15 -2.91
C THR A 108 4.60 -10.55 -2.88
N GLN A 109 4.85 -9.48 -3.63
CA GLN A 109 6.15 -8.79 -3.64
C GLN A 109 6.46 -8.15 -2.28
N GLY A 110 5.48 -7.54 -1.63
CA GLY A 110 5.62 -7.00 -0.27
C GLY A 110 6.01 -8.07 0.75
N LEU A 111 5.25 -9.17 0.80
CA LEU A 111 5.53 -10.31 1.69
C LEU A 111 6.87 -11.00 1.36
N LEU A 112 7.21 -11.10 0.08
CA LEU A 112 8.50 -11.64 -0.37
C LEU A 112 9.67 -10.76 0.10
N THR A 113 9.53 -9.44 0.03
CA THR A 113 10.52 -8.49 0.55
C THR A 113 10.67 -8.62 2.07
N MET A 114 9.57 -8.75 2.80
CA MET A 114 9.58 -9.03 4.23
C MET A 114 10.29 -10.36 4.55
N ALA A 115 9.99 -11.42 3.80
CA ALA A 115 10.59 -12.73 3.99
C ALA A 115 12.10 -12.74 3.71
N LYS A 116 12.58 -11.99 2.71
CA LYS A 116 14.00 -11.81 2.42
C LYS A 116 14.72 -11.05 3.54
N GLY A 117 14.03 -10.13 4.20
CA GLY A 117 14.57 -9.32 5.28
C GLY A 117 15.75 -8.44 4.85
N SER A 118 16.43 -7.83 5.83
CA SER A 118 17.58 -6.95 5.60
C SER A 118 18.82 -7.66 5.04
N THR A 119 18.95 -8.95 5.27
CA THR A 119 20.09 -9.76 4.83
C THR A 119 19.93 -10.34 3.43
N ARG A 120 18.81 -10.10 2.77
CA ARG A 120 18.46 -10.65 1.45
C ARG A 120 18.70 -12.16 1.39
N SER A 121 18.09 -12.91 2.30
CA SER A 121 18.27 -14.36 2.44
C SER A 121 18.16 -15.09 1.11
N THR A 122 19.10 -15.98 0.85
CA THR A 122 19.12 -16.87 -0.31
C THR A 122 18.16 -18.05 -0.17
N GLU A 123 17.58 -18.26 1.02
CA GLU A 123 16.59 -19.30 1.28
C GLU A 123 15.24 -19.02 0.62
N VAL A 124 15.01 -17.75 0.22
CA VAL A 124 13.81 -17.33 -0.51
C VAL A 124 14.04 -17.54 -2.01
N ASN A 125 13.31 -18.46 -2.60
CA ASN A 125 13.38 -18.85 -4.00
C ASN A 125 11.99 -18.81 -4.68
N GLU A 126 11.90 -19.29 -5.92
CA GLU A 126 10.65 -19.32 -6.70
C GLU A 126 9.54 -20.11 -6.00
N LEU A 127 9.87 -21.24 -5.32
CA LEU A 127 8.88 -22.01 -4.58
C LEU A 127 8.32 -21.20 -3.39
N THR A 128 9.16 -20.45 -2.70
CA THR A 128 8.69 -19.52 -1.64
C THR A 128 7.73 -18.48 -2.22
N LYS A 129 8.09 -17.88 -3.38
CA LYS A 129 7.22 -16.91 -4.07
C LYS A 129 5.88 -17.54 -4.44
N GLN A 130 5.89 -18.75 -4.99
CA GLN A 130 4.67 -19.48 -5.36
C GLN A 130 3.78 -19.74 -4.14
N ILE A 131 4.34 -20.22 -3.02
CA ILE A 131 3.60 -20.44 -1.77
C ILE A 131 2.93 -19.16 -1.29
N ILE A 132 3.65 -18.04 -1.32
CA ILE A 132 3.10 -16.74 -0.92
C ILE A 132 1.96 -16.35 -1.87
N ALA A 133 2.17 -16.38 -3.19
CA ALA A 133 1.18 -15.96 -4.18
C ALA A 133 -0.12 -16.78 -4.09
N GLU A 134 -0.01 -18.11 -4.02
CA GLU A 134 -1.16 -19.00 -3.88
C GLU A 134 -1.92 -18.71 -2.59
N SER A 135 -1.22 -18.54 -1.46
CA SER A 135 -1.86 -18.28 -0.18
C SER A 135 -2.50 -16.88 -0.10
N VAL A 136 -1.94 -15.87 -0.77
CA VAL A 136 -2.55 -14.54 -0.89
C VAL A 136 -3.82 -14.60 -1.74
N ALA A 137 -3.78 -15.30 -2.88
CA ALA A 137 -4.96 -15.48 -3.74
C ALA A 137 -6.09 -16.20 -2.98
N GLU A 138 -5.76 -17.21 -2.19
CA GLU A 138 -6.73 -17.92 -1.34
C GLU A 138 -7.35 -17.03 -0.25
N GLU A 139 -6.63 -16.04 0.29
CA GLU A 139 -7.19 -15.07 1.24
C GLU A 139 -8.31 -14.26 0.59
N TYR A 140 -8.10 -13.74 -0.62
CA TYR A 140 -9.14 -13.00 -1.36
C TYR A 140 -10.29 -13.92 -1.78
N ALA A 141 -9.97 -15.13 -2.26
CA ALA A 141 -10.99 -16.10 -2.66
C ALA A 141 -11.89 -16.52 -1.48
N ALA A 142 -11.33 -16.70 -0.28
CA ALA A 142 -12.09 -17.02 0.93
C ALA A 142 -13.08 -15.93 1.33
N LEU A 143 -12.81 -14.66 0.97
CA LEU A 143 -13.74 -13.54 1.14
C LEU A 143 -14.73 -13.40 -0.02
N GLY A 144 -14.62 -14.24 -1.06
CA GLY A 144 -15.41 -14.13 -2.27
C GLY A 144 -15.10 -12.86 -3.07
N ILE A 145 -13.89 -12.34 -2.98
CA ILE A 145 -13.42 -11.20 -3.77
C ILE A 145 -13.06 -11.69 -5.17
N THR A 146 -13.63 -11.06 -6.19
CA THR A 146 -13.43 -11.37 -7.60
C THR A 146 -13.21 -10.08 -8.40
N SER A 147 -13.04 -10.15 -9.70
CA SER A 147 -12.97 -8.97 -10.58
C SER A 147 -14.26 -8.12 -10.61
N ASN A 148 -15.35 -8.59 -10.00
CA ASN A 148 -16.58 -7.82 -9.87
C ASN A 148 -16.43 -6.78 -8.72
N PRO A 149 -16.54 -5.47 -8.98
CA PRO A 149 -16.45 -4.42 -7.96
C PRO A 149 -17.40 -4.61 -6.77
N ASN A 150 -18.58 -5.17 -7.00
CA ASN A 150 -19.55 -5.44 -5.94
C ASN A 150 -19.08 -6.53 -4.94
N SER A 151 -18.11 -7.35 -5.32
CA SER A 151 -17.54 -8.37 -4.43
C SER A 151 -16.76 -7.79 -3.25
N LEU A 152 -16.35 -6.53 -3.35
CA LEU A 152 -15.64 -5.78 -2.30
C LEU A 152 -16.56 -5.46 -1.10
N TYR A 153 -17.85 -5.43 -1.32
CA TYR A 153 -18.83 -5.01 -0.32
C TYR A 153 -19.55 -6.19 0.34
N VAL A 154 -20.07 -5.95 1.54
CA VAL A 154 -20.92 -6.91 2.24
C VAL A 154 -22.22 -7.09 1.46
N GLN A 155 -22.56 -8.34 1.17
CA GLN A 155 -23.76 -8.71 0.45
C GLN A 155 -24.77 -9.32 1.42
N ASP A 156 -26.06 -9.14 1.15
CA ASP A 156 -27.11 -9.84 1.88
C ASP A 156 -27.25 -11.32 1.44
N SER A 157 -28.18 -12.04 2.05
CA SER A 157 -28.44 -13.45 1.75
C SER A 157 -28.86 -13.72 0.31
N ALA A 158 -29.27 -12.68 -0.43
CA ALA A 158 -29.61 -12.74 -1.85
C ALA A 158 -28.44 -12.34 -2.77
N GLY A 159 -27.26 -12.06 -2.21
CA GLY A 159 -26.05 -11.61 -2.95
C GLY A 159 -26.13 -10.15 -3.40
N ILE A 160 -27.04 -9.35 -2.82
CA ILE A 160 -27.24 -7.95 -3.20
C ILE A 160 -26.48 -7.05 -2.25
N VAL A 161 -25.70 -6.12 -2.81
CA VAL A 161 -25.06 -5.02 -2.06
C VAL A 161 -26.14 -3.98 -1.76
N ARG A 162 -26.43 -3.75 -0.48
CA ARG A 162 -27.38 -2.73 -0.05
C ARG A 162 -26.70 -1.40 0.23
N GLY A 163 -27.45 -0.33 0.05
CA GLY A 163 -27.01 1.04 0.27
C GLY A 163 -26.62 1.78 -1.01
N ASP A 164 -26.59 3.10 -0.91
CA ASP A 164 -26.03 3.97 -1.93
C ASP A 164 -24.49 3.90 -1.92
N MET A 165 -23.83 4.58 -2.85
CA MET A 165 -22.38 4.54 -3.01
C MET A 165 -21.62 4.91 -1.71
N PHE A 166 -22.21 5.72 -0.84
CA PHE A 166 -21.57 6.22 0.39
C PHE A 166 -21.89 5.36 1.63
N SER A 167 -22.96 4.55 1.59
CA SER A 167 -23.41 3.73 2.72
C SER A 167 -23.08 2.25 2.59
N ARG A 168 -22.43 1.83 1.49
CA ARG A 168 -22.01 0.45 1.29
C ARG A 168 -20.89 0.09 2.25
N GLN A 169 -21.08 -0.98 2.99
CA GLN A 169 -20.05 -1.49 3.90
C GLN A 169 -19.04 -2.34 3.15
N LYS A 170 -17.78 -1.89 3.09
CA LYS A 170 -16.66 -2.71 2.58
C LYS A 170 -16.44 -3.93 3.48
N LYS A 171 -16.04 -5.04 2.90
CA LYS A 171 -15.59 -6.22 3.64
C LYS A 171 -14.27 -5.89 4.34
N LYS A 172 -14.04 -6.50 5.50
CA LYS A 172 -12.73 -6.46 6.14
C LYS A 172 -11.76 -7.28 5.31
N MET A 173 -10.67 -6.63 4.87
CA MET A 173 -9.65 -7.28 4.06
C MET A 173 -8.82 -8.26 4.91
N PRO A 174 -8.14 -9.24 4.26
CA PRO A 174 -7.16 -10.07 4.95
C PRO A 174 -6.09 -9.19 5.59
N THR A 175 -5.31 -9.76 6.49
CA THR A 175 -4.16 -9.09 7.10
C THR A 175 -2.94 -10.01 7.03
N ILE A 176 -1.75 -9.48 7.32
CA ILE A 176 -0.55 -10.32 7.41
C ILE A 176 -0.77 -11.42 8.45
N GLY A 177 -1.44 -11.11 9.57
CA GLY A 177 -1.78 -12.09 10.60
C GLY A 177 -2.75 -13.18 10.12
N SER A 178 -3.78 -12.86 9.31
CA SER A 178 -4.68 -13.88 8.75
C SER A 178 -3.95 -14.77 7.75
N TRP A 179 -3.16 -14.18 6.87
CA TRP A 179 -2.30 -14.90 5.93
C TRP A 179 -1.30 -15.81 6.66
N TYR A 180 -0.69 -15.34 7.74
CA TYR A 180 0.24 -16.13 8.55
C TYR A 180 -0.44 -17.37 9.13
N ARG A 181 -1.66 -17.25 9.67
CA ARG A 181 -2.45 -18.40 10.15
C ARG A 181 -2.77 -19.38 9.02
N ARG A 182 -3.02 -18.91 7.80
CA ARG A 182 -3.18 -19.78 6.63
C ARG A 182 -1.91 -20.57 6.33
N ILE A 183 -0.74 -19.93 6.36
CA ILE A 183 0.55 -20.62 6.21
C ILE A 183 0.76 -21.67 7.30
N GLN A 184 0.37 -21.39 8.56
CA GLN A 184 0.41 -22.39 9.65
C GLN A 184 -0.47 -23.61 9.36
N ALA A 185 -1.68 -23.42 8.89
CA ALA A 185 -2.57 -24.50 8.52
C ALA A 185 -1.99 -25.34 7.37
N LYS A 186 -1.53 -24.70 6.31
CA LYS A 186 -0.87 -25.39 5.18
C LYS A 186 0.38 -26.19 5.60
N ALA A 187 1.16 -25.67 6.55
CA ALA A 187 2.31 -26.36 7.08
C ALA A 187 1.94 -27.63 7.86
N GLN A 188 0.78 -27.65 8.50
CA GLN A 188 0.28 -28.84 9.24
C GLN A 188 -0.23 -29.92 8.27
N ASP A 189 -0.90 -29.51 7.19
CA ASP A 189 -1.54 -30.43 6.25
C ASP A 189 -0.57 -31.00 5.21
N ASN A 190 0.44 -30.23 4.78
CA ASN A 190 1.38 -30.63 3.74
C ASN A 190 2.56 -31.40 4.33
N LYS A 191 2.73 -32.66 3.94
CA LYS A 191 3.81 -33.54 4.41
C LYS A 191 5.02 -33.60 3.46
N ASN A 192 5.01 -32.86 2.35
CA ASN A 192 6.13 -32.80 1.42
C ASN A 192 7.31 -32.04 2.06
N SER A 193 8.47 -32.63 2.13
CA SER A 193 9.67 -32.08 2.76
C SER A 193 10.11 -30.75 2.16
N ASP A 194 10.00 -30.59 0.85
CA ASP A 194 10.43 -29.36 0.15
C ASP A 194 9.55 -28.17 0.55
N TYR A 195 8.24 -28.37 0.60
CA TYR A 195 7.29 -27.35 1.07
C TYR A 195 7.45 -27.06 2.56
N GLN A 196 7.71 -28.07 3.38
CA GLN A 196 7.87 -27.90 4.83
C GLN A 196 9.03 -26.99 5.18
N PHE A 197 10.14 -27.06 4.44
CA PHE A 197 11.25 -26.13 4.63
C PHE A 197 10.79 -24.69 4.46
N HIS A 198 10.09 -24.38 3.36
CA HIS A 198 9.62 -23.02 3.05
C HIS A 198 8.55 -22.52 4.01
N TYR A 199 7.59 -23.36 4.42
CA TYR A 199 6.62 -23.01 5.45
C TYR A 199 7.30 -22.68 6.77
N SER A 200 8.21 -23.53 7.22
CA SER A 200 8.94 -23.34 8.48
C SER A 200 9.77 -22.05 8.45
N TYR A 201 10.41 -21.78 7.33
CA TYR A 201 11.14 -20.53 7.11
C TYR A 201 10.21 -19.31 7.20
N LEU A 202 9.12 -19.29 6.44
CA LEU A 202 8.14 -18.19 6.45
C LEU A 202 7.59 -17.97 7.86
N LEU A 203 7.17 -19.03 8.54
CA LEU A 203 6.64 -18.94 9.90
C LEU A 203 7.65 -18.39 10.91
N LYS A 204 8.95 -18.64 10.69
CA LYS A 204 10.01 -18.11 11.55
C LYS A 204 10.25 -16.62 11.29
N VAL A 205 10.43 -16.21 10.01
CA VAL A 205 10.86 -14.85 9.68
C VAL A 205 9.72 -13.84 9.71
N MET A 206 8.48 -14.27 9.47
CA MET A 206 7.34 -13.36 9.41
C MET A 206 6.79 -12.94 10.77
N LYS A 207 7.14 -13.62 11.87
CA LYS A 207 6.68 -13.27 13.22
C LYS A 207 6.93 -11.82 13.61
N GLN A 208 8.05 -11.22 13.16
CA GLN A 208 8.39 -9.85 13.47
C GLN A 208 7.43 -8.81 12.85
N TYR A 209 6.59 -9.23 11.88
CA TYR A 209 5.61 -8.38 11.21
C TYR A 209 4.18 -8.61 11.72
N ILE A 210 3.99 -9.48 12.70
CA ILE A 210 2.67 -9.91 13.20
C ILE A 210 2.41 -9.31 14.58
N ARG A 211 1.29 -8.60 14.72
CA ARG A 211 0.87 -7.98 16.00
C ARG A 211 0.61 -9.01 17.10
N GLU A 212 0.01 -10.14 16.77
CA GLU A 212 -0.31 -11.22 17.71
C GLU A 212 0.95 -11.76 18.41
N TYR A 213 2.12 -11.57 17.80
CA TYR A 213 3.42 -11.98 18.37
C TYR A 213 4.27 -10.81 18.86
N ASP A 214 3.67 -9.64 19.10
CA ASP A 214 4.38 -8.43 19.51
C ASP A 214 5.53 -8.06 18.56
N GLY A 215 5.30 -8.27 17.26
CA GLY A 215 6.32 -8.05 16.23
C GLY A 215 6.77 -6.60 16.17
N GLN A 216 8.08 -6.39 16.18
CA GLN A 216 8.68 -5.04 16.19
C GLN A 216 8.41 -4.23 14.92
N MET A 217 8.04 -4.90 13.83
CA MET A 217 7.76 -4.30 12.52
C MET A 217 6.30 -4.52 12.07
N ALA A 218 5.37 -4.61 13.01
CA ALA A 218 3.97 -4.91 12.74
C ALA A 218 3.14 -3.67 12.31
N TYR A 219 3.75 -2.73 11.58
CA TYR A 219 3.07 -1.49 11.14
C TYR A 219 2.01 -1.74 10.06
N PHE A 220 2.13 -2.85 9.35
CA PHE A 220 1.28 -3.22 8.22
C PHE A 220 0.35 -4.41 8.52
N ASP A 221 0.31 -4.87 9.78
CA ASP A 221 -0.55 -5.97 10.21
C ASP A 221 -1.79 -5.45 10.95
N GLY A 222 -2.92 -5.51 10.28
CA GLY A 222 -4.22 -5.09 10.80
C GLY A 222 -5.06 -4.41 9.72
N GLN A 223 -6.29 -4.02 10.07
CA GLN A 223 -7.13 -3.22 9.18
C GLN A 223 -6.58 -1.80 9.13
N SER A 224 -6.62 -1.18 7.96
CA SER A 224 -6.21 0.22 7.81
C SER A 224 -7.01 1.12 8.73
N THR A 225 -6.29 2.02 9.39
CA THR A 225 -6.87 3.06 10.26
C THR A 225 -7.00 4.40 9.53
N PHE A 226 -6.55 4.45 8.30
CA PHE A 226 -6.56 5.61 7.43
C PHE A 226 -6.97 5.18 6.02
N GLU A 227 -7.79 5.97 5.38
CA GLU A 227 -8.16 5.84 3.96
C GLU A 227 -7.70 7.10 3.23
N LEU A 228 -7.32 6.96 1.96
CA LEU A 228 -7.05 8.12 1.12
C LEU A 228 -8.37 8.89 0.94
N LEU A 229 -8.40 10.11 1.45
CA LEU A 229 -9.57 10.96 1.37
C LEU A 229 -9.49 11.81 0.10
N GLU A 230 -10.43 11.60 -0.80
CA GLU A 230 -10.64 12.52 -1.92
C GLU A 230 -10.97 13.92 -1.39
N GLY A 231 -10.40 14.94 -2.01
CA GLY A 231 -10.60 16.34 -1.61
C GLY A 231 -9.66 16.83 -0.51
N ALA A 232 -8.77 16.01 0.02
CA ALA A 232 -7.72 16.48 0.92
C ALA A 232 -6.67 17.27 0.13
N PRO A 233 -6.41 18.55 0.44
CA PRO A 233 -5.51 19.39 -0.35
C PRO A 233 -4.06 18.86 -0.34
N PHE A 234 -3.68 18.20 0.76
CA PHE A 234 -2.37 17.59 0.90
C PHE A 234 -2.41 16.41 1.89
N ILE A 235 -1.86 15.28 1.48
CA ILE A 235 -1.68 14.11 2.33
C ILE A 235 -0.19 13.85 2.47
N ASN A 236 0.32 13.84 3.70
CA ASN A 236 1.71 13.50 4.01
C ASN A 236 1.78 12.12 4.65
N LEU A 237 2.46 11.18 4.02
CA LEU A 237 2.79 9.87 4.59
C LEU A 237 4.22 9.93 5.15
N ASP A 238 4.34 10.22 6.43
CA ASP A 238 5.61 10.38 7.13
C ASP A 238 6.15 9.03 7.61
N ILE A 239 7.25 8.61 7.01
CA ILE A 239 8.01 7.39 7.33
C ILE A 239 9.39 7.69 7.93
N SER A 240 9.64 8.94 8.29
CA SER A 240 10.97 9.39 8.78
C SER A 240 11.43 8.68 10.04
N GLN A 241 10.47 8.20 10.87
CA GLN A 241 10.77 7.51 12.12
C GLN A 241 11.09 6.00 11.94
N LEU A 242 10.99 5.48 10.72
CA LEU A 242 11.35 4.11 10.42
C LEU A 242 12.86 3.95 10.24
N GLU A 243 13.38 2.77 10.55
CA GLU A 243 14.79 2.43 10.35
C GLU A 243 15.17 2.53 8.86
N GLU A 244 16.30 3.18 8.56
CA GLU A 244 16.67 3.63 7.21
C GLU A 244 17.04 2.49 6.24
N ARG A 245 17.65 1.42 6.75
CA ARG A 245 18.26 0.40 5.88
C ARG A 245 17.24 -0.58 5.30
N PHE A 246 16.21 -0.89 6.08
CA PHE A 246 15.23 -1.91 5.68
C PHE A 246 13.78 -1.44 5.85
N ALA A 247 13.40 -0.94 7.04
CA ALA A 247 12.00 -0.62 7.32
C ALA A 247 11.47 0.52 6.45
N ARG A 248 12.27 1.56 6.21
CA ARG A 248 11.89 2.71 5.37
C ARG A 248 11.74 2.33 3.89
N PRO A 249 12.70 1.61 3.23
CA PRO A 249 12.50 1.09 1.88
C PRO A 249 11.32 0.13 1.73
N LEU A 250 11.09 -0.74 2.71
CA LEU A 250 9.94 -1.62 2.73
C LEU A 250 8.63 -0.83 2.80
N ALA A 251 8.56 0.17 3.69
CA ALA A 251 7.40 1.06 3.79
C ALA A 251 7.16 1.81 2.48
N GLN A 252 8.20 2.33 1.84
CA GLN A 252 8.08 2.98 0.53
C GLN A 252 7.48 2.06 -0.51
N GLN A 253 7.96 0.82 -0.61
CA GLN A 253 7.42 -0.18 -1.54
C GLN A 253 5.94 -0.45 -1.28
N ILE A 254 5.56 -0.68 -0.02
CA ILE A 254 4.18 -1.00 0.37
C ILE A 254 3.25 0.19 0.09
N LEU A 255 3.66 1.40 0.47
CA LEU A 255 2.85 2.60 0.31
C LEU A 255 2.65 2.96 -1.17
N LEU A 256 3.68 2.82 -2.01
CA LEU A 256 3.57 3.04 -3.45
C LEU A 256 2.63 2.04 -4.14
N SER A 257 2.51 0.83 -3.61
CA SER A 257 1.57 -0.18 -4.10
C SER A 257 0.15 -0.01 -3.52
N TRP A 258 0.03 0.69 -2.38
CA TRP A 258 -1.24 0.94 -1.71
C TRP A 258 -1.94 2.21 -2.25
N ILE A 259 -1.17 3.23 -2.69
CA ILE A 259 -1.65 4.46 -3.35
C ILE A 259 -2.20 4.14 -4.74
#